data_a1129a25efbd6116981907351fd880af
#
_entry.id   a1129a25efbd6116981907351fd880af
#
_cell.length_a   1.000
_cell.length_b   1.000
_cell.length_c   1.000
_cell.angle_alpha   90.00
_cell.angle_beta   90.00
_cell.angle_gamma   90.00
#
_symmetry.space_group_name_H-M   'P 1'
#
loop_
_entity.id
_entity.type
_entity.pdbx_description
1 polymer ?
#
loop_
_entity_poly.entity_id
_entity_poly.type
_entity_poly.pdbx_seq_one_letter_code
_entity_poly.pdbx_strand_id
1 'polypeptide(L)'
;MMSTMASDDHQAVACHSAAGATVADAVANPLGAVPPDLRPRFVRGGVWSDALSAFAGEGAAVDPIGLATVLTFGYALGTRTVLRGVETDRVDPEGFPARHAPSDGDLLELTLEAVRRHVGAPRWGAERPTVLLSGGRDSRLILLAMRRLGIRPRCILTLDQAGSGSDAAIAERLASAVGERVERVHPLAFDGAHELERHVAQGFQSLEHAWFVAIARRVRVLSGPVTDGIGAGVLSTGSLLHPEAIALWNACDLSGLGAWTAAHGGHVSPRFLAAARAEGVPLAARDQVEAEFAAAMRSLASTPNPLGMYSLLHWSRRGIGASAYGLLPRDRVVTPLYDRELCAAIAAMPMDRAMSRDWREIVLGQLDDTGVPFSVAEGEMLPRWMRHPWRTIRSRGGWARFVRGLPEPLARLARVADEGTGMRRTFDRGAVGLLAALDGAVGFTRR
;
A
#
# COMPACT_ATOMS: atom_id res chain seq x y z
N MET A 1 36.03 46.47 -6.91
CA MET A 1 35.41 46.15 -5.62
C MET A 1 34.63 44.84 -5.83
N MET A 2 35.27 43.75 -5.48
CA MET A 2 34.67 42.38 -5.57
C MET A 2 33.96 42.10 -4.24
N SER A 3 32.67 41.80 -4.31
CA SER A 3 31.90 41.36 -3.16
C SER A 3 31.81 39.82 -3.25
N THR A 4 32.42 39.18 -2.29
CA THR A 4 32.36 37.75 -2.02
C THR A 4 30.97 37.35 -1.53
N MET A 5 30.28 36.48 -2.27
CA MET A 5 29.09 35.79 -1.79
C MET A 5 29.54 34.58 -0.96
N ALA A 6 29.10 34.57 0.28
CA ALA A 6 29.33 33.48 1.21
C ALA A 6 28.47 32.27 0.81
N SER A 7 29.08 31.10 0.85
CA SER A 7 28.43 29.80 0.73
C SER A 7 27.68 29.51 2.03
N ASP A 8 26.34 29.40 1.97
CA ASP A 8 25.55 28.88 3.06
C ASP A 8 25.72 27.36 3.12
N ASP A 9 26.53 26.93 4.08
CA ASP A 9 26.60 25.54 4.52
C ASP A 9 25.28 25.17 5.19
N HIS A 10 24.44 24.41 4.51
CA HIS A 10 23.30 23.74 5.11
C HIS A 10 23.80 22.63 6.05
N GLN A 11 24.04 22.99 7.31
CA GLN A 11 24.17 22.03 8.39
C GLN A 11 22.84 21.29 8.58
N ALA A 12 22.79 20.04 8.15
CA ALA A 12 21.75 19.11 8.55
C ALA A 12 21.81 18.93 10.07
N VAL A 13 20.86 19.51 10.78
CA VAL A 13 20.71 19.33 12.23
C VAL A 13 20.25 17.90 12.46
N ALA A 14 21.19 17.04 12.86
CA ALA A 14 20.88 15.68 13.27
C ALA A 14 20.09 15.74 14.60
N CYS A 15 18.89 15.20 14.61
CA CYS A 15 18.11 14.95 15.84
C CYS A 15 18.80 13.84 16.66
N HIS A 16 19.89 14.18 17.35
CA HIS A 16 20.52 13.28 18.31
C HIS A 16 19.92 13.49 19.69
N SER A 17 19.02 12.63 20.12
CA SER A 17 18.70 12.47 21.51
C SER A 17 19.34 11.18 22.01
N ALA A 18 20.28 11.30 22.92
CA ALA A 18 20.83 10.19 23.67
C ALA A 18 19.76 9.63 24.61
N ALA A 19 19.17 8.50 24.24
CA ALA A 19 18.41 7.67 25.16
C ALA A 19 18.84 6.22 24.93
N GLY A 20 19.30 5.57 26.01
CA GLY A 20 19.94 4.26 26.01
C GLY A 20 19.17 3.20 25.24
N ALA A 21 19.80 2.65 24.24
CA ALA A 21 19.32 1.50 23.50
C ALA A 21 19.45 0.26 24.41
N THR A 22 18.33 -0.25 24.87
CA THR A 22 18.26 -1.66 25.25
C THR A 22 18.24 -2.45 23.96
N VAL A 23 19.30 -3.20 23.74
CA VAL A 23 19.43 -4.17 22.66
C VAL A 23 18.39 -5.26 22.91
N ALA A 24 17.23 -5.15 22.26
CA ALA A 24 16.35 -6.29 22.07
C ALA A 24 16.99 -7.12 20.96
N ASP A 25 17.45 -8.32 21.33
CA ASP A 25 18.11 -9.28 20.46
C ASP A 25 17.42 -9.38 19.11
N ALA A 26 18.20 -9.14 18.06
CA ALA A 26 17.81 -9.41 16.70
C ALA A 26 17.54 -10.92 16.60
N VAL A 27 16.26 -11.30 16.60
CA VAL A 27 15.88 -12.66 16.22
C VAL A 27 16.27 -12.79 14.76
N ALA A 28 17.39 -13.40 14.51
CA ALA A 28 17.95 -13.64 13.20
C ALA A 28 16.88 -14.30 12.33
N ASN A 29 16.59 -13.67 11.20
CA ASN A 29 15.78 -14.30 10.16
C ASN A 29 16.48 -15.60 9.74
N PRO A 30 15.92 -16.78 10.02
CA PRO A 30 16.61 -18.05 9.77
C PRO A 30 16.88 -18.33 8.30
N LEU A 31 16.45 -17.44 7.39
CA LEU A 31 16.62 -17.56 5.94
C LEU A 31 17.58 -16.52 5.34
N GLY A 32 18.27 -15.70 6.14
CA GLY A 32 19.42 -14.91 5.69
C GLY A 32 19.24 -13.94 4.51
N ALA A 33 18.06 -13.86 3.91
CA ALA A 33 17.73 -12.95 2.82
C ALA A 33 16.40 -12.26 3.12
N VAL A 34 16.37 -10.94 2.96
CA VAL A 34 15.10 -10.22 2.85
C VAL A 34 14.35 -10.85 1.68
N PRO A 35 13.12 -11.37 1.87
CA PRO A 35 12.38 -11.95 0.77
C PRO A 35 12.31 -10.95 -0.37
N PRO A 36 12.39 -11.37 -1.64
CA PRO A 36 12.13 -10.49 -2.78
C PRO A 36 10.69 -9.92 -2.75
N ASP A 37 9.89 -10.42 -1.84
CA ASP A 37 8.47 -10.12 -1.67
C ASP A 37 8.26 -9.15 -0.50
N LEU A 38 7.77 -7.95 -0.80
CA LEU A 38 7.47 -6.91 0.20
C LEU A 38 6.30 -7.24 1.13
N ARG A 39 5.58 -8.34 0.91
CA ARG A 39 4.49 -8.72 1.80
C ARG A 39 5.02 -9.05 3.20
N PRO A 40 4.38 -8.53 4.26
CA PRO A 40 4.83 -8.80 5.61
C PRO A 40 4.64 -10.29 5.95
N ARG A 41 5.57 -10.86 6.71
CA ARG A 41 5.41 -12.12 7.41
C ARG A 41 5.10 -11.83 8.88
N PHE A 42 4.42 -12.75 9.53
CA PHE A 42 3.96 -12.58 10.91
C PHE A 42 4.62 -13.59 11.83
N VAL A 43 4.91 -13.17 13.05
CA VAL A 43 5.56 -14.01 14.07
C VAL A 43 4.89 -13.85 15.43
N ARG A 44 4.70 -14.97 16.12
CA ARG A 44 4.26 -15.03 17.51
C ARG A 44 4.96 -16.19 18.22
N GLY A 45 5.71 -15.88 19.30
CA GLY A 45 6.40 -16.92 20.08
C GLY A 45 7.36 -17.80 19.25
N GLY A 46 8.03 -17.22 18.23
CA GLY A 46 8.92 -17.95 17.33
C GLY A 46 8.23 -18.71 16.18
N VAL A 47 6.91 -18.78 16.16
CA VAL A 47 6.14 -19.38 15.06
C VAL A 47 5.89 -18.33 13.96
N TRP A 48 6.22 -18.67 12.74
CA TRP A 48 6.07 -17.80 11.56
C TRP A 48 4.88 -18.19 10.70
N SER A 49 4.16 -17.20 10.17
CA SER A 49 3.11 -17.38 9.18
C SER A 49 3.10 -16.25 8.15
N ASP A 50 2.65 -16.57 6.95
CA ASP A 50 2.41 -15.60 5.89
C ASP A 50 1.02 -14.94 5.99
N ALA A 51 0.16 -15.44 6.88
CA ALA A 51 -1.19 -14.94 7.12
C ALA A 51 -1.37 -14.57 8.59
N LEU A 52 -1.70 -13.31 8.88
CA LEU A 52 -1.99 -12.87 10.26
C LEU A 52 -3.19 -13.63 10.85
N SER A 53 -4.17 -13.98 10.02
CA SER A 53 -5.34 -14.76 10.41
C SER A 53 -5.00 -16.14 11.00
N ALA A 54 -3.81 -16.69 10.73
CA ALA A 54 -3.36 -17.93 11.36
C ALA A 54 -3.15 -17.80 12.89
N PHE A 55 -2.99 -16.59 13.39
CA PHE A 55 -2.85 -16.27 14.82
C PHE A 55 -4.14 -15.77 15.46
N ALA A 56 -5.22 -15.64 14.69
CA ALA A 56 -6.56 -15.34 15.19
C ALA A 56 -7.24 -16.62 15.70
N GLY A 57 -8.14 -16.48 16.67
CA GLY A 57 -8.87 -17.62 17.24
C GLY A 57 -9.00 -17.49 18.75
N GLU A 58 -9.27 -18.62 19.42
CA GLU A 58 -9.47 -18.65 20.87
C GLU A 58 -8.23 -18.16 21.61
N GLY A 59 -8.41 -17.23 22.54
CA GLY A 59 -7.33 -16.59 23.29
C GLY A 59 -6.59 -15.46 22.56
N ALA A 60 -6.86 -15.22 21.29
CA ALA A 60 -6.33 -14.03 20.61
C ALA A 60 -7.00 -12.76 21.15
N ALA A 61 -6.25 -11.67 21.16
CA ALA A 61 -6.74 -10.36 21.60
C ALA A 61 -6.31 -9.26 20.63
N VAL A 62 -7.13 -8.22 20.54
CA VAL A 62 -6.81 -7.04 19.74
C VAL A 62 -5.65 -6.28 20.37
N ASP A 63 -4.71 -5.80 19.54
CA ASP A 63 -3.73 -4.78 19.94
C ASP A 63 -4.38 -3.39 19.71
N PRO A 64 -4.65 -2.63 20.79
CA PRO A 64 -5.34 -1.34 20.65
C PRO A 64 -4.54 -0.30 19.85
N ILE A 65 -3.20 -0.32 19.93
CA ILE A 65 -2.33 0.59 19.17
C ILE A 65 -2.30 0.15 17.70
N GLY A 66 -2.10 -1.14 17.45
CA GLY A 66 -2.09 -1.69 16.08
C GLY A 66 -3.41 -1.42 15.35
N LEU A 67 -4.56 -1.64 16.01
CA LEU A 67 -5.85 -1.35 15.42
C LEU A 67 -6.06 0.16 15.20
N ALA A 68 -5.70 0.99 16.19
CA ALA A 68 -5.85 2.44 16.06
C ALA A 68 -4.98 3.00 14.92
N THR A 69 -3.76 2.49 14.70
CA THR A 69 -2.90 2.91 13.58
C THR A 69 -3.47 2.47 12.22
N VAL A 70 -4.02 1.25 12.11
CA VAL A 70 -4.71 0.81 10.88
C VAL A 70 -5.91 1.70 10.55
N LEU A 71 -6.73 2.04 11.53
CA LEU A 71 -7.88 2.92 11.30
C LEU A 71 -7.46 4.36 10.99
N THR A 72 -6.38 4.85 11.58
CA THR A 72 -5.90 6.23 11.38
C THR A 72 -5.14 6.40 10.06
N PHE A 73 -4.18 5.54 9.78
CA PHE A 73 -3.25 5.66 8.65
C PHE A 73 -3.56 4.70 7.49
N GLY A 74 -4.44 3.72 7.69
CA GLY A 74 -4.73 2.65 6.71
C GLY A 74 -3.81 1.44 6.80
N TYR A 75 -2.82 1.46 7.71
CA TYR A 75 -1.85 0.38 7.95
C TYR A 75 -1.33 0.44 9.39
N ALA A 76 -0.85 -0.70 9.90
CA ALA A 76 -0.19 -0.73 11.20
C ALA A 76 1.26 -0.24 11.09
N LEU A 77 1.78 0.35 12.17
CA LEU A 77 3.12 0.94 12.24
C LEU A 77 4.13 0.00 12.94
N GLY A 78 5.41 0.27 12.71
CA GLY A 78 6.50 -0.50 13.31
C GLY A 78 6.39 -1.99 12.99
N THR A 79 6.61 -2.85 13.97
CA THR A 79 6.40 -4.30 13.86
C THR A 79 5.01 -4.74 14.32
N ARG A 80 4.18 -3.83 14.83
CA ARG A 80 2.85 -4.15 15.37
C ARG A 80 1.90 -4.68 14.32
N THR A 81 0.91 -5.45 14.80
CA THR A 81 -0.26 -5.86 14.03
C THR A 81 -1.54 -5.51 14.80
N VAL A 82 -2.70 -5.82 14.26
CA VAL A 82 -3.97 -5.67 14.99
C VAL A 82 -4.17 -6.76 16.05
N LEU A 83 -3.33 -7.78 16.10
CA LEU A 83 -3.38 -8.86 17.09
C LEU A 83 -2.25 -8.70 18.11
N ARG A 84 -2.62 -8.72 19.39
CA ARG A 84 -1.68 -8.58 20.49
C ARG A 84 -0.66 -9.70 20.52
N GLY A 85 0.63 -9.32 20.62
CA GLY A 85 1.75 -10.27 20.67
C GLY A 85 2.05 -10.95 19.34
N VAL A 86 1.46 -10.50 18.25
CA VAL A 86 1.84 -10.88 16.89
C VAL A 86 2.55 -9.70 16.24
N GLU A 87 3.77 -9.93 15.77
CA GLU A 87 4.58 -8.93 15.11
C GLU A 87 4.80 -9.26 13.64
N THR A 88 5.19 -8.27 12.84
CA THR A 88 5.69 -8.52 11.48
C THR A 88 7.20 -8.63 11.50
N ASP A 89 7.75 -9.29 10.49
CA ASP A 89 9.17 -9.24 10.19
C ASP A 89 9.65 -7.79 10.06
N ARG A 90 10.83 -7.52 10.60
CA ARG A 90 11.48 -6.21 10.54
C ARG A 90 12.21 -6.08 9.21
N VAL A 91 12.01 -4.96 8.54
CA VAL A 91 12.89 -4.53 7.45
C VAL A 91 13.82 -3.48 8.03
N ASP A 92 15.10 -3.80 8.07
CA ASP A 92 16.11 -2.87 8.53
C ASP A 92 16.40 -1.82 7.44
N PRO A 93 16.17 -0.53 7.71
CA PRO A 93 16.51 0.53 6.76
C PRO A 93 18.02 0.57 6.46
N GLU A 94 18.87 0.18 7.42
CA GLU A 94 20.33 0.11 7.25
C GLU A 94 20.75 -1.02 6.28
N GLY A 95 19.87 -1.99 6.06
CA GLY A 95 20.05 -3.02 5.04
C GLY A 95 19.92 -2.51 3.60
N PHE A 96 19.49 -1.26 3.41
CA PHE A 96 19.56 -0.57 2.11
C PHE A 96 20.94 0.13 2.04
N PRO A 97 21.84 -0.31 1.17
CA PRO A 97 23.16 0.30 1.10
C PRO A 97 23.04 1.79 0.75
N ALA A 98 23.79 2.62 1.47
CA ALA A 98 23.95 4.02 1.11
C ALA A 98 24.55 4.07 -0.31
N ARG A 99 23.75 4.44 -1.28
CA ARG A 99 24.17 4.62 -2.67
C ARG A 99 24.20 6.11 -2.99
N HIS A 100 25.05 6.48 -3.94
CA HIS A 100 24.94 7.79 -4.56
C HIS A 100 23.56 7.90 -5.23
N ALA A 101 23.01 9.10 -5.24
CA ALA A 101 21.77 9.36 -5.96
C ALA A 101 21.88 8.89 -7.41
N PRO A 102 20.95 8.05 -7.92
CA PRO A 102 21.06 7.47 -9.24
C PRO A 102 20.94 8.52 -10.33
N SER A 103 21.65 8.33 -11.45
CA SER A 103 21.37 9.07 -12.68
C SER A 103 20.07 8.60 -13.34
N ASP A 104 19.60 9.32 -14.34
CA ASP A 104 18.41 8.92 -15.12
C ASP A 104 18.64 7.58 -15.85
N GLY A 105 19.86 7.35 -16.35
CA GLY A 105 20.25 6.09 -16.98
C GLY A 105 20.27 4.93 -15.99
N ASP A 106 20.80 5.15 -14.78
CA ASP A 106 20.82 4.13 -13.75
C ASP A 106 19.40 3.69 -13.36
N LEU A 107 18.44 4.63 -13.30
CA LEU A 107 17.03 4.30 -13.00
C LEU A 107 16.41 3.41 -14.06
N LEU A 108 16.69 3.66 -15.34
CA LEU A 108 16.23 2.81 -16.43
C LEU A 108 16.83 1.41 -16.34
N GLU A 109 18.16 1.30 -16.21
CA GLU A 109 18.86 0.01 -16.16
C GLU A 109 18.43 -0.81 -14.94
N LEU A 110 18.30 -0.20 -13.75
CA LEU A 110 17.83 -0.85 -12.54
C LEU A 110 16.37 -1.33 -12.70
N THR A 111 15.52 -0.55 -13.37
CA THR A 111 14.15 -0.95 -13.65
C THR A 111 14.08 -2.15 -14.59
N LEU A 112 14.85 -2.13 -15.68
CA LEU A 112 14.92 -3.24 -16.63
C LEU A 112 15.47 -4.50 -15.96
N GLU A 113 16.52 -4.36 -15.13
CA GLU A 113 17.11 -5.49 -14.41
C GLU A 113 16.13 -6.07 -13.37
N ALA A 114 15.40 -5.21 -12.65
CA ALA A 114 14.35 -5.64 -11.73
C ALA A 114 13.26 -6.45 -12.45
N VAL A 115 12.77 -5.97 -13.59
CA VAL A 115 11.79 -6.71 -14.39
C VAL A 115 12.38 -8.03 -14.91
N ARG A 116 13.61 -8.05 -15.40
CA ARG A 116 14.28 -9.28 -15.85
C ARG A 116 14.42 -10.30 -14.71
N ARG A 117 14.84 -9.86 -13.53
CA ARG A 117 15.08 -10.71 -12.35
C ARG A 117 13.79 -11.32 -11.81
N HIS A 118 12.71 -10.58 -11.78
CA HIS A 118 11.46 -11.02 -11.16
C HIS A 118 10.50 -11.68 -12.16
N VAL A 119 10.27 -11.05 -13.32
CA VAL A 119 9.30 -11.49 -14.32
C VAL A 119 9.92 -12.52 -15.26
N GLY A 120 11.17 -12.30 -15.68
CA GLY A 120 11.95 -13.19 -16.54
C GLY A 120 12.69 -14.30 -15.78
N ALA A 121 12.43 -14.51 -14.50
CA ALA A 121 13.16 -15.46 -13.68
C ALA A 121 13.08 -16.90 -14.22
N PRO A 122 14.20 -17.63 -14.23
CA PRO A 122 14.25 -19.03 -14.71
C PRO A 122 13.26 -19.98 -14.00
N ARG A 123 12.88 -19.67 -12.76
CA ARG A 123 11.88 -20.42 -11.98
C ARG A 123 10.51 -20.53 -12.65
N TRP A 124 10.21 -19.65 -13.59
CA TRP A 124 8.93 -19.67 -14.32
C TRP A 124 8.99 -20.54 -15.57
N GLY A 125 10.16 -21.01 -15.99
CA GLY A 125 10.34 -21.82 -17.19
C GLY A 125 9.77 -21.13 -18.44
N ALA A 126 8.86 -21.82 -19.14
CA ALA A 126 8.18 -21.30 -20.32
C ALA A 126 6.88 -20.51 -19.98
N GLU A 127 6.52 -20.37 -18.70
CA GLU A 127 5.30 -19.67 -18.31
C GLU A 127 5.44 -18.16 -18.48
N ARG A 128 4.48 -17.59 -19.20
CA ARG A 128 4.43 -16.15 -19.43
C ARG A 128 3.63 -15.45 -18.35
N PRO A 129 4.00 -14.20 -17.97
CA PRO A 129 3.36 -13.45 -16.89
C PRO A 129 1.96 -12.98 -17.26
N THR A 130 1.09 -12.93 -16.26
CA THR A 130 -0.14 -12.12 -16.28
C THR A 130 0.19 -10.73 -15.77
N VAL A 131 -0.14 -9.71 -16.55
CA VAL A 131 0.07 -8.30 -16.19
C VAL A 131 -1.25 -7.69 -15.77
N LEU A 132 -1.29 -7.06 -14.59
CA LEU A 132 -2.41 -6.27 -14.14
C LEU A 132 -2.18 -4.84 -14.60
N LEU A 133 -2.98 -4.37 -15.57
CA LEU A 133 -2.76 -3.10 -16.24
C LEU A 133 -3.87 -2.11 -15.90
N SER A 134 -3.49 -0.91 -15.50
CA SER A 134 -4.36 0.27 -15.40
C SER A 134 -3.96 1.33 -16.42
N GLY A 135 -4.66 2.45 -16.42
CA GLY A 135 -4.27 3.64 -17.20
C GLY A 135 -3.12 4.44 -16.57
N GLY A 136 -2.65 4.05 -15.38
CA GLY A 136 -1.64 4.75 -14.60
C GLY A 136 -0.19 4.48 -15.04
N ARG A 137 0.75 5.13 -14.34
CA ARG A 137 2.19 5.09 -14.64
C ARG A 137 2.84 3.74 -14.27
N ASP A 138 2.51 3.20 -13.11
CA ASP A 138 3.23 2.07 -12.51
C ASP A 138 3.10 0.79 -13.33
N SER A 139 1.88 0.39 -13.65
CA SER A 139 1.63 -0.82 -14.46
C SER A 139 2.06 -0.65 -15.91
N ARG A 140 1.97 0.57 -16.47
CA ARG A 140 2.50 0.93 -17.79
C ARG A 140 4.02 0.71 -17.84
N LEU A 141 4.74 1.18 -16.82
CA LEU A 141 6.18 1.03 -16.73
C LEU A 141 6.59 -0.45 -16.78
N ILE A 142 5.90 -1.33 -16.06
CA ILE A 142 6.13 -2.78 -16.11
C ILE A 142 5.91 -3.32 -17.52
N LEU A 143 4.78 -3.00 -18.16
CA LEU A 143 4.45 -3.49 -19.50
C LEU A 143 5.49 -3.05 -20.53
N LEU A 144 5.91 -1.77 -20.49
CA LEU A 144 6.90 -1.23 -21.43
C LEU A 144 8.31 -1.76 -21.17
N ALA A 145 8.70 -1.95 -19.91
CA ALA A 145 9.96 -2.62 -19.56
C ALA A 145 9.99 -4.07 -20.04
N MET A 146 8.89 -4.81 -19.88
CA MET A 146 8.75 -6.17 -20.43
C MET A 146 8.91 -6.18 -21.96
N ARG A 147 8.22 -5.25 -22.65
CA ARG A 147 8.34 -5.09 -24.11
C ARG A 147 9.78 -4.83 -24.52
N ARG A 148 10.50 -3.94 -23.83
CA ARG A 148 11.91 -3.62 -24.08
C ARG A 148 12.82 -4.83 -23.90
N LEU A 149 12.47 -5.74 -22.98
CA LEU A 149 13.19 -6.99 -22.72
C LEU A 149 12.75 -8.18 -23.59
N GLY A 150 11.78 -7.99 -24.49
CA GLY A 150 11.21 -9.08 -25.28
C GLY A 150 10.35 -10.07 -24.50
N ILE A 151 9.94 -9.74 -23.28
CA ILE A 151 9.08 -10.58 -22.44
C ILE A 151 7.63 -10.31 -22.82
N ARG A 152 6.96 -11.31 -23.40
CA ARG A 152 5.54 -11.19 -23.79
C ARG A 152 4.60 -11.63 -22.66
N PRO A 153 3.55 -10.88 -22.34
CA PRO A 153 2.54 -11.32 -21.38
C PRO A 153 1.74 -12.52 -21.93
N ARG A 154 1.26 -13.37 -21.05
CA ARG A 154 0.26 -14.38 -21.34
C ARG A 154 -1.13 -13.76 -21.46
N CYS A 155 -1.43 -12.87 -20.51
CA CYS A 155 -2.70 -12.18 -20.38
C CYS A 155 -2.47 -10.81 -19.76
N ILE A 156 -3.22 -9.82 -20.20
CA ILE A 156 -3.29 -8.51 -19.56
C ILE A 156 -4.70 -8.35 -19.01
N LEU A 157 -4.80 -8.14 -17.70
CA LEU A 157 -6.08 -7.94 -17.02
C LEU A 157 -6.25 -6.48 -16.62
N THR A 158 -7.44 -5.94 -16.82
CA THR A 158 -7.83 -4.62 -16.29
C THR A 158 -9.21 -4.68 -15.64
N LEU A 159 -9.44 -3.84 -14.63
CA LEU A 159 -10.77 -3.73 -14.03
C LEU A 159 -11.69 -2.94 -14.97
N ASP A 160 -12.86 -3.52 -15.30
CA ASP A 160 -13.82 -2.88 -16.18
C ASP A 160 -14.39 -1.59 -15.56
N GLN A 161 -14.10 -0.47 -16.21
CA GLN A 161 -14.56 0.84 -15.83
C GLN A 161 -15.12 1.54 -17.07
N ALA A 162 -16.26 2.20 -16.91
CA ALA A 162 -16.88 2.94 -18.03
C ALA A 162 -16.21 4.31 -18.24
N GLY A 163 -16.23 4.77 -19.47
CA GLY A 163 -15.70 6.07 -19.88
C GLY A 163 -14.42 5.95 -20.72
N SER A 164 -14.26 6.80 -21.71
CA SER A 164 -13.13 6.78 -22.64
C SER A 164 -11.79 7.16 -22.03
N GLY A 165 -11.82 7.91 -20.92
CA GLY A 165 -10.64 8.28 -20.13
C GLY A 165 -10.39 7.37 -18.93
N SER A 166 -11.19 6.29 -18.77
CA SER A 166 -11.03 5.36 -17.66
C SER A 166 -9.75 4.53 -17.76
N ASP A 167 -9.30 3.98 -16.64
CA ASP A 167 -8.17 3.06 -16.58
C ASP A 167 -8.31 1.91 -17.59
N ALA A 168 -9.51 1.31 -17.71
CA ALA A 168 -9.76 0.23 -18.65
C ALA A 168 -9.58 0.66 -20.12
N ALA A 169 -10.12 1.82 -20.49
CA ALA A 169 -10.01 2.32 -21.85
C ALA A 169 -8.57 2.70 -22.24
N ILE A 170 -7.83 3.25 -21.28
CA ILE A 170 -6.41 3.58 -21.46
C ILE A 170 -5.57 2.29 -21.53
N ALA A 171 -5.83 1.33 -20.65
CA ALA A 171 -5.15 0.03 -20.66
C ALA A 171 -5.33 -0.70 -22.02
N GLU A 172 -6.54 -0.67 -22.61
CA GLU A 172 -6.78 -1.24 -23.92
C GLU A 172 -6.00 -0.56 -25.03
N ARG A 173 -6.00 0.79 -25.05
CA ARG A 173 -5.22 1.55 -26.03
C ARG A 173 -3.72 1.27 -25.89
N LEU A 174 -3.22 1.23 -24.67
CA LEU A 174 -1.81 0.94 -24.40
C LEU A 174 -1.43 -0.48 -24.83
N ALA A 175 -2.22 -1.48 -24.44
CA ALA A 175 -1.98 -2.86 -24.85
C ALA A 175 -2.01 -3.01 -26.37
N SER A 176 -3.01 -2.40 -27.04
CA SER A 176 -3.10 -2.39 -28.51
C SER A 176 -1.87 -1.77 -29.16
N ALA A 177 -1.37 -0.64 -28.61
CA ALA A 177 -0.16 0.02 -29.12
C ALA A 177 1.10 -0.84 -29.03
N VAL A 178 1.15 -1.79 -28.08
CA VAL A 178 2.25 -2.75 -27.94
C VAL A 178 1.95 -4.13 -28.57
N GLY A 179 0.85 -4.23 -29.35
CA GLY A 179 0.47 -5.46 -30.07
C GLY A 179 -0.15 -6.56 -29.18
N GLU A 180 -0.69 -6.20 -28.02
CA GLU A 180 -1.31 -7.11 -27.06
C GLU A 180 -2.82 -6.82 -26.88
N ARG A 181 -3.53 -7.74 -26.23
CA ARG A 181 -4.97 -7.60 -25.92
C ARG A 181 -5.20 -7.60 -24.42
N VAL A 182 -6.25 -6.89 -24.00
CA VAL A 182 -6.67 -6.80 -22.60
C VAL A 182 -7.95 -7.62 -22.39
N GLU A 183 -8.01 -8.35 -21.30
CA GLU A 183 -9.24 -8.92 -20.76
C GLU A 183 -9.78 -7.96 -19.67
N ARG A 184 -11.02 -7.52 -19.82
CA ARG A 184 -11.73 -6.73 -18.81
C ARG A 184 -12.32 -7.64 -17.73
N VAL A 185 -12.00 -7.34 -16.48
CA VAL A 185 -12.56 -8.03 -15.33
C VAL A 185 -13.67 -7.17 -14.73
N HIS A 186 -14.88 -7.72 -14.68
CA HIS A 186 -16.02 -6.98 -14.15
C HIS A 186 -15.94 -6.84 -12.62
N PRO A 187 -16.09 -5.61 -12.08
CA PRO A 187 -16.12 -5.39 -10.65
C PRO A 187 -17.32 -6.11 -10.00
N LEU A 188 -17.09 -6.67 -8.81
CA LEU A 188 -18.15 -7.31 -8.03
C LEU A 188 -19.07 -6.27 -7.37
N ALA A 189 -20.35 -6.62 -7.20
CA ALA A 189 -21.23 -5.91 -6.28
C ALA A 189 -20.79 -6.21 -4.84
N PHE A 190 -21.10 -5.28 -3.91
CA PHE A 190 -20.82 -5.51 -2.49
C PHE A 190 -21.59 -6.74 -1.98
N ASP A 191 -20.88 -7.60 -1.30
CA ASP A 191 -21.40 -8.76 -0.59
C ASP A 191 -20.68 -8.87 0.75
N GLY A 192 -21.45 -9.00 1.85
CA GLY A 192 -20.89 -9.01 3.20
C GLY A 192 -19.97 -10.20 3.48
N ALA A 193 -20.28 -11.38 2.96
CA ALA A 193 -19.40 -12.55 3.12
C ALA A 193 -18.04 -12.33 2.43
N HIS A 194 -18.06 -11.81 1.22
CA HIS A 194 -16.84 -11.48 0.49
C HIS A 194 -16.03 -10.36 1.16
N GLU A 195 -16.71 -9.42 1.80
CA GLU A 195 -16.03 -8.36 2.56
C GLU A 195 -15.31 -8.92 3.77
N LEU A 196 -15.94 -9.82 4.54
CA LEU A 196 -15.29 -10.50 5.66
C LEU A 196 -14.12 -11.38 5.20
N GLU A 197 -14.32 -12.20 4.16
CA GLU A 197 -13.26 -13.00 3.53
C GLU A 197 -12.05 -12.15 3.13
N ARG A 198 -12.32 -10.99 2.51
CA ARG A 198 -11.27 -10.04 2.10
C ARG A 198 -10.44 -9.59 3.29
N HIS A 199 -11.07 -9.15 4.37
CA HIS A 199 -10.35 -8.67 5.55
C HIS A 199 -9.52 -9.78 6.21
N VAL A 200 -10.04 -11.00 6.27
CA VAL A 200 -9.29 -12.17 6.76
C VAL A 200 -8.06 -12.43 5.85
N ALA A 201 -8.25 -12.44 4.53
CA ALA A 201 -7.16 -12.68 3.56
C ALA A 201 -6.09 -11.57 3.60
N GLN A 202 -6.51 -10.32 3.84
CA GLN A 202 -5.62 -9.17 4.04
C GLN A 202 -5.00 -9.12 5.45
N GLY A 203 -5.28 -10.10 6.30
CA GLY A 203 -4.79 -10.14 7.68
C GLY A 203 -5.25 -8.96 8.53
N PHE A 204 -6.44 -8.41 8.28
CA PHE A 204 -6.99 -7.23 8.98
C PHE A 204 -6.07 -5.99 8.92
N GLN A 205 -5.19 -5.90 7.94
CA GLN A 205 -4.14 -4.87 7.86
C GLN A 205 -4.50 -3.71 6.93
N SER A 206 -5.62 -3.77 6.20
CA SER A 206 -5.96 -2.74 5.21
C SER A 206 -7.46 -2.51 5.10
N LEU A 207 -7.81 -1.25 4.81
CA LEU A 207 -9.17 -0.80 4.47
C LEU A 207 -9.38 -0.65 2.96
N GLU A 208 -8.32 -0.82 2.19
CA GLU A 208 -8.27 -0.48 0.77
C GLU A 208 -8.50 -1.69 -0.16
N HIS A 209 -8.62 -1.39 -1.44
CA HIS A 209 -8.58 -2.34 -2.56
C HIS A 209 -9.69 -3.40 -2.57
N ALA A 210 -10.89 -3.11 -2.01
CA ALA A 210 -12.04 -4.00 -2.13
C ALA A 210 -12.38 -4.35 -3.59
N TRP A 211 -12.10 -3.44 -4.53
CA TRP A 211 -12.28 -3.67 -5.96
C TRP A 211 -11.34 -4.74 -6.53
N PHE A 212 -10.23 -5.01 -5.87
CA PHE A 212 -9.23 -5.97 -6.32
C PHE A 212 -9.67 -7.45 -6.19
N VAL A 213 -10.70 -7.71 -5.39
CA VAL A 213 -11.25 -9.07 -5.21
C VAL A 213 -11.66 -9.69 -6.55
N ALA A 214 -12.23 -8.91 -7.47
CA ALA A 214 -12.60 -9.39 -8.81
C ALA A 214 -11.36 -9.87 -9.60
N ILE A 215 -10.30 -9.06 -9.60
CA ILE A 215 -9.01 -9.39 -10.23
C ILE A 215 -8.40 -10.64 -9.58
N ALA A 216 -8.36 -10.70 -8.26
CA ALA A 216 -7.80 -11.83 -7.53
C ALA A 216 -8.51 -13.15 -7.87
N ARG A 217 -9.83 -13.14 -7.99
CA ARG A 217 -10.61 -14.33 -8.43
C ARG A 217 -10.23 -14.77 -9.84
N ARG A 218 -10.06 -13.82 -10.76
CA ARG A 218 -9.66 -14.15 -12.14
C ARG A 218 -8.23 -14.69 -12.18
N VAL A 219 -7.31 -14.11 -11.40
CA VAL A 219 -5.92 -14.56 -11.32
C VAL A 219 -5.81 -16.00 -10.79
N ARG A 220 -6.66 -16.42 -9.84
CA ARG A 220 -6.61 -17.76 -9.24
C ARG A 220 -6.77 -18.90 -10.27
N VAL A 221 -7.48 -18.65 -11.37
CA VAL A 221 -7.72 -19.66 -12.43
C VAL A 221 -6.70 -19.58 -13.57
N LEU A 222 -5.76 -18.63 -13.52
CA LEU A 222 -4.65 -18.54 -14.48
C LEU A 222 -3.42 -19.23 -13.89
N SER A 223 -2.43 -19.58 -14.71
CA SER A 223 -1.11 -20.07 -14.28
C SER A 223 -0.03 -19.02 -14.54
N GLY A 224 1.18 -19.27 -14.04
CA GLY A 224 2.35 -18.42 -14.22
C GLY A 224 2.40 -17.21 -13.27
N PRO A 225 3.48 -16.42 -13.36
CA PRO A 225 3.68 -15.26 -12.51
C PRO A 225 2.64 -14.17 -12.78
N VAL A 226 2.31 -13.41 -11.75
CA VAL A 226 1.41 -12.25 -11.81
C VAL A 226 2.18 -11.02 -11.38
N THR A 227 2.15 -9.99 -12.20
CA THR A 227 2.83 -8.73 -11.91
C THR A 227 1.91 -7.53 -12.07
N ASP A 228 2.10 -6.55 -11.24
CA ASP A 228 1.53 -5.21 -11.37
C ASP A 228 2.48 -4.14 -10.79
N GLY A 229 2.07 -2.90 -10.90
CA GLY A 229 2.84 -1.76 -10.43
C GLY A 229 2.28 -1.08 -9.18
N ILE A 230 1.26 -1.63 -8.53
CA ILE A 230 0.61 -0.96 -7.39
C ILE A 230 1.64 -0.61 -6.31
N GLY A 231 1.66 0.65 -5.91
CA GLY A 231 2.48 1.18 -4.84
C GLY A 231 3.89 1.62 -5.21
N ALA A 232 4.33 1.43 -6.45
CA ALA A 232 5.67 1.85 -6.89
C ALA A 232 5.88 3.38 -6.78
N GLY A 233 4.82 4.15 -7.02
CA GLY A 233 4.86 5.61 -6.90
C GLY A 233 5.06 6.13 -5.49
N VAL A 234 4.84 5.31 -4.49
CA VAL A 234 4.87 5.72 -3.08
C VAL A 234 6.27 6.16 -2.66
N LEU A 235 7.33 5.61 -3.26
CA LEU A 235 8.71 6.02 -2.96
C LEU A 235 9.06 7.44 -3.42
N SER A 236 8.46 7.91 -4.52
CA SER A 236 8.85 9.19 -5.12
C SER A 236 7.77 10.27 -5.01
N THR A 237 6.52 9.88 -4.99
CA THR A 237 5.37 10.80 -4.91
C THR A 237 4.42 10.38 -3.80
N GLY A 238 4.93 9.61 -2.84
CA GLY A 238 4.18 9.17 -1.68
C GLY A 238 3.53 10.34 -0.95
N SER A 239 2.42 10.08 -0.29
CA SER A 239 1.63 11.09 0.40
C SER A 239 2.43 12.00 1.34
N LEU A 240 3.60 11.54 1.80
CA LEU A 240 4.49 12.30 2.68
C LEU A 240 5.54 13.17 1.94
N LEU A 241 5.78 12.97 0.65
CA LEU A 241 6.68 13.85 -0.12
C LEU A 241 5.91 15.10 -0.57
N HIS A 242 5.61 15.94 0.37
CA HIS A 242 4.88 17.20 0.23
C HIS A 242 5.64 18.32 0.94
N PRO A 243 5.65 19.56 0.41
CA PRO A 243 6.41 20.66 1.02
C PRO A 243 6.13 20.85 2.51
N GLU A 244 4.86 20.77 2.93
CA GLU A 244 4.48 20.91 4.35
C GLU A 244 5.03 19.76 5.21
N ALA A 245 4.95 18.51 4.74
CA ALA A 245 5.48 17.37 5.47
C ALA A 245 7.01 17.44 5.58
N ILE A 246 7.70 17.88 4.52
CA ILE A 246 9.15 18.11 4.53
C ILE A 246 9.51 19.24 5.53
N ALA A 247 8.74 20.31 5.56
CA ALA A 247 8.95 21.39 6.52
C ALA A 247 8.80 20.92 7.97
N LEU A 248 7.76 20.14 8.26
CA LEU A 248 7.56 19.54 9.60
C LEU A 248 8.69 18.58 9.98
N TRP A 249 9.14 17.75 9.04
CA TRP A 249 10.29 16.89 9.26
C TRP A 249 11.56 17.67 9.57
N ASN A 250 11.87 18.71 8.78
CA ASN A 250 13.06 19.53 8.98
C ASN A 250 13.01 20.34 10.28
N ALA A 251 11.81 20.70 10.75
CA ALA A 251 11.59 21.33 12.06
C ALA A 251 11.62 20.34 13.23
N CYS A 252 11.85 19.03 12.98
CA CYS A 252 11.74 17.95 13.97
C CYS A 252 10.36 17.89 14.67
N ASP A 253 9.32 18.45 14.06
CA ASP A 253 7.94 18.39 14.57
C ASP A 253 7.26 17.08 14.14
N LEU A 254 7.62 15.98 14.81
CA LEU A 254 7.05 14.67 14.53
C LEU A 254 5.57 14.55 14.92
N SER A 255 5.10 15.34 15.89
CA SER A 255 3.67 15.38 16.24
C SER A 255 2.87 16.06 15.15
N GLY A 256 3.31 17.23 14.68
CA GLY A 256 2.73 17.94 13.54
C GLY A 256 2.73 17.08 12.27
N LEU A 257 3.84 16.36 12.00
CA LEU A 257 3.94 15.46 10.86
C LEU A 257 2.95 14.28 10.98
N GLY A 258 2.78 13.70 12.16
CA GLY A 258 1.80 12.65 12.42
C GLY A 258 0.36 13.13 12.22
N ALA A 259 0.04 14.31 12.74
CA ALA A 259 -1.26 14.95 12.55
C ALA A 259 -1.53 15.28 11.07
N TRP A 260 -0.53 15.80 10.36
CA TRP A 260 -0.59 16.08 8.93
C TRP A 260 -0.81 14.78 8.13
N THR A 261 -0.06 13.72 8.42
CA THR A 261 -0.21 12.41 7.78
C THR A 261 -1.61 11.84 7.96
N ALA A 262 -2.14 11.90 9.19
CA ALA A 262 -3.49 11.44 9.48
C ALA A 262 -4.57 12.27 8.76
N ALA A 263 -4.34 13.57 8.56
CA ALA A 263 -5.28 14.45 7.87
C ALA A 263 -5.30 14.25 6.36
N HIS A 264 -4.13 14.03 5.74
CA HIS A 264 -3.96 13.95 4.29
C HIS A 264 -3.97 12.52 3.75
N GLY A 265 -3.37 11.59 4.49
CA GLY A 265 -3.39 10.15 4.19
C GLY A 265 -4.39 9.36 5.03
N GLY A 266 -5.09 10.02 5.95
CA GLY A 266 -6.02 9.39 6.89
C GLY A 266 -7.22 8.78 6.19
N HIS A 267 -7.49 7.53 6.53
CA HIS A 267 -8.52 6.72 5.90
C HIS A 267 -9.87 6.96 6.57
N VAL A 268 -9.93 6.73 7.88
CA VAL A 268 -11.19 6.77 8.63
C VAL A 268 -11.45 8.17 9.19
N SER A 269 -12.72 8.59 9.19
CA SER A 269 -13.08 9.91 9.68
C SER A 269 -12.88 10.03 11.20
N PRO A 270 -12.46 11.22 11.71
CA PRO A 270 -12.35 11.44 13.15
C PRO A 270 -13.66 11.15 13.91
N ARG A 271 -14.80 11.44 13.27
CA ARG A 271 -16.13 11.14 13.81
C ARG A 271 -16.34 9.63 14.00
N PHE A 272 -15.92 8.82 13.02
CA PHE A 272 -16.02 7.36 13.12
C PHE A 272 -15.11 6.84 14.24
N LEU A 273 -13.88 7.33 14.37
CA LEU A 273 -12.96 6.93 15.44
C LEU A 273 -13.52 7.27 16.82
N ALA A 274 -14.15 8.44 16.98
CA ALA A 274 -14.81 8.82 18.22
C ALA A 274 -15.98 7.89 18.54
N ALA A 275 -16.82 7.59 17.56
CA ALA A 275 -17.94 6.66 17.71
C ALA A 275 -17.45 5.24 18.05
N ALA A 276 -16.38 4.75 17.39
CA ALA A 276 -15.81 3.45 17.67
C ALA A 276 -15.35 3.32 19.13
N ARG A 277 -14.70 4.36 19.68
CA ARG A 277 -14.34 4.38 21.10
C ARG A 277 -15.58 4.36 22.01
N ALA A 278 -16.61 5.13 21.68
CA ALA A 278 -17.85 5.16 22.44
C ALA A 278 -18.59 3.81 22.42
N GLU A 279 -18.45 3.03 21.36
CA GLU A 279 -19.00 1.68 21.23
C GLU A 279 -18.10 0.59 21.85
N GLY A 280 -17.03 0.97 22.56
CA GLY A 280 -16.15 0.03 23.24
C GLY A 280 -15.14 -0.70 22.34
N VAL A 281 -14.94 -0.25 21.09
CA VAL A 281 -13.85 -0.80 20.26
C VAL A 281 -12.51 -0.51 20.94
N PRO A 282 -11.64 -1.51 21.14
CA PRO A 282 -10.38 -1.35 21.86
C PRO A 282 -9.37 -0.54 21.02
N LEU A 283 -9.44 0.78 21.10
CA LEU A 283 -8.57 1.72 20.41
C LEU A 283 -7.68 2.45 21.40
N ALA A 284 -6.39 2.49 21.09
CA ALA A 284 -5.43 3.30 21.83
C ALA A 284 -5.78 4.79 21.80
N ALA A 285 -5.33 5.53 22.79
CA ALA A 285 -5.46 6.97 22.85
C ALA A 285 -4.63 7.63 21.73
N ARG A 286 -4.97 8.86 21.38
CA ARG A 286 -4.35 9.57 20.27
C ARG A 286 -2.85 9.77 20.46
N ASP A 287 -2.43 10.13 21.68
CA ASP A 287 -1.03 10.33 22.06
C ASP A 287 -0.17 9.06 21.89
N GLN A 288 -0.76 7.89 22.15
CA GLN A 288 -0.10 6.60 21.92
C GLN A 288 0.10 6.33 20.42
N VAL A 289 -0.87 6.67 19.59
CA VAL A 289 -0.78 6.55 18.12
C VAL A 289 0.27 7.51 17.56
N GLU A 290 0.30 8.75 18.06
CA GLU A 290 1.30 9.75 17.69
C GLU A 290 2.72 9.34 18.14
N ALA A 291 2.86 8.76 19.33
CA ALA A 291 4.14 8.23 19.81
C ALA A 291 4.67 7.09 18.94
N GLU A 292 3.79 6.19 18.50
CA GLU A 292 4.15 5.08 17.59
C GLU A 292 4.58 5.61 16.22
N PHE A 293 3.87 6.61 15.68
CA PHE A 293 4.27 7.29 14.44
C PHE A 293 5.64 7.94 14.58
N ALA A 294 5.86 8.70 15.65
CA ALA A 294 7.13 9.36 15.90
C ALA A 294 8.29 8.36 16.07
N ALA A 295 8.04 7.20 16.69
CA ALA A 295 9.03 6.15 16.81
C ALA A 295 9.40 5.56 15.44
N ALA A 296 8.40 5.29 14.60
CA ALA A 296 8.60 4.82 13.23
C ALA A 296 9.43 5.83 12.41
N MET A 297 9.12 7.13 12.51
CA MET A 297 9.86 8.17 11.80
C MET A 297 11.31 8.32 12.31
N ARG A 298 11.53 8.30 13.63
CA ARG A 298 12.89 8.37 14.21
C ARG A 298 13.79 7.24 13.73
N SER A 299 13.24 6.03 13.53
CA SER A 299 14.04 4.90 13.03
C SER A 299 14.58 5.09 11.62
N LEU A 300 14.09 6.11 10.90
CA LEU A 300 14.46 6.41 9.51
C LEU A 300 15.35 7.67 9.39
N ALA A 301 15.70 8.32 10.50
CA ALA A 301 16.39 9.60 10.50
C ALA A 301 17.77 9.56 9.82
N SER A 302 18.42 8.40 9.75
CA SER A 302 19.71 8.21 9.07
C SER A 302 19.61 8.01 7.56
N THR A 303 18.40 7.87 7.01
CA THR A 303 18.21 7.64 5.57
C THR A 303 18.18 8.96 4.79
N PRO A 304 18.68 9.00 3.53
CA PRO A 304 18.65 10.22 2.70
C PRO A 304 17.24 10.74 2.41
N ASN A 305 16.25 9.85 2.38
CA ASN A 305 14.84 10.16 2.14
C ASN A 305 13.94 9.48 3.18
N PRO A 306 13.87 10.00 4.42
CA PRO A 306 13.08 9.37 5.50
C PRO A 306 11.59 9.28 5.20
N LEU A 307 11.02 10.29 4.54
CA LEU A 307 9.59 10.31 4.19
C LEU A 307 9.25 9.29 3.11
N GLY A 308 10.11 9.14 2.10
CA GLY A 308 9.99 8.09 1.09
C GLY A 308 10.17 6.70 1.68
N MET A 309 11.15 6.51 2.57
CA MET A 309 11.38 5.24 3.27
C MET A 309 10.22 4.88 4.19
N TYR A 310 9.64 5.84 4.92
CA TYR A 310 8.42 5.60 5.69
C TYR A 310 7.28 5.12 4.78
N SER A 311 7.07 5.79 3.67
CA SER A 311 6.05 5.43 2.70
C SER A 311 6.27 4.03 2.13
N LEU A 312 7.51 3.64 1.84
CA LEU A 312 7.86 2.29 1.39
C LEU A 312 7.56 1.23 2.46
N LEU A 313 8.08 1.43 3.67
CA LEU A 313 8.08 0.38 4.70
C LEU A 313 6.71 0.23 5.38
N HIS A 314 5.93 1.28 5.45
CA HIS A 314 4.62 1.26 6.11
C HIS A 314 3.48 1.27 5.11
N TRP A 315 3.31 2.30 4.31
CA TRP A 315 2.18 2.35 3.38
C TRP A 315 2.27 1.28 2.30
N SER A 316 3.37 1.24 1.53
CA SER A 316 3.48 0.28 0.43
C SER A 316 3.53 -1.15 0.94
N ARG A 317 4.43 -1.44 1.88
CA ARG A 317 4.62 -2.81 2.35
C ARG A 317 3.43 -3.30 3.16
N ARG A 318 2.95 -2.52 4.12
CA ARG A 318 1.94 -2.95 5.09
C ARG A 318 0.51 -2.63 4.66
N GLY A 319 0.30 -1.48 4.02
CA GLY A 319 -1.00 -1.12 3.47
C GLY A 319 -1.27 -1.85 2.16
N ILE A 320 -0.49 -1.56 1.12
CA ILE A 320 -0.71 -2.10 -0.23
C ILE A 320 -0.33 -3.58 -0.32
N GLY A 321 0.82 -3.97 0.23
CA GLY A 321 1.27 -5.35 0.24
C GLY A 321 0.31 -6.29 0.93
N ALA A 322 -0.33 -5.86 2.03
CA ALA A 322 -1.39 -6.64 2.67
C ALA A 322 -2.71 -6.57 1.90
N SER A 323 -3.05 -5.43 1.28
CA SER A 323 -4.36 -5.25 0.61
C SER A 323 -4.45 -5.96 -0.72
N ALA A 324 -3.83 -5.43 -1.76
CA ALA A 324 -3.91 -5.99 -3.10
C ALA A 324 -3.18 -7.35 -3.18
N TYR A 325 -1.93 -7.39 -2.72
CA TYR A 325 -1.13 -8.61 -2.83
C TYR A 325 -1.51 -9.70 -1.82
N GLY A 326 -2.14 -9.35 -0.69
CA GLY A 326 -2.72 -10.33 0.24
C GLY A 326 -3.84 -11.16 -0.36
N LEU A 327 -4.50 -10.65 -1.40
CA LEU A 327 -5.57 -11.36 -2.12
C LEU A 327 -5.07 -12.28 -3.24
N LEU A 328 -3.84 -12.10 -3.71
CA LEU A 328 -3.24 -12.86 -4.81
C LEU A 328 -2.49 -14.10 -4.29
N PRO A 329 -2.33 -15.15 -5.15
CA PRO A 329 -1.49 -16.29 -4.82
C PRO A 329 -0.05 -15.87 -4.56
N ARG A 330 0.44 -16.07 -3.33
CA ARG A 330 1.72 -15.56 -2.87
C ARG A 330 2.91 -16.10 -3.64
N ASP A 331 2.85 -17.35 -4.02
CA ASP A 331 3.88 -18.06 -4.78
C ASP A 331 4.05 -17.56 -6.20
N ARG A 332 3.06 -16.84 -6.73
CA ARG A 332 3.04 -16.36 -8.12
C ARG A 332 3.14 -14.85 -8.28
N VAL A 333 2.89 -14.10 -7.22
CA VAL A 333 3.00 -12.64 -7.29
C VAL A 333 4.45 -12.23 -7.34
N VAL A 334 4.77 -11.36 -8.30
CA VAL A 334 6.07 -10.73 -8.44
C VAL A 334 5.92 -9.22 -8.53
N THR A 335 6.77 -8.51 -7.81
CA THR A 335 6.70 -7.05 -7.63
C THR A 335 8.02 -6.40 -8.06
N PRO A 336 8.29 -6.30 -9.38
CA PRO A 336 9.59 -5.81 -9.86
C PRO A 336 9.95 -4.40 -9.37
N LEU A 337 8.93 -3.53 -9.23
CA LEU A 337 9.15 -2.15 -8.80
C LEU A 337 9.46 -2.02 -7.29
N TYR A 338 9.40 -3.14 -6.57
CA TYR A 338 9.88 -3.28 -5.20
C TYR A 338 11.18 -4.10 -5.11
N ASP A 339 11.89 -4.23 -6.22
CA ASP A 339 13.23 -4.81 -6.22
C ASP A 339 14.14 -4.05 -5.25
N ARG A 340 14.94 -4.79 -4.47
CA ARG A 340 15.76 -4.20 -3.42
C ARG A 340 16.75 -3.16 -3.93
N GLU A 341 17.37 -3.41 -5.07
CA GLU A 341 18.37 -2.50 -5.63
C GLU A 341 17.72 -1.25 -6.21
N LEU A 342 16.59 -1.43 -6.90
CA LEU A 342 15.79 -0.31 -7.40
C LEU A 342 15.28 0.55 -6.25
N CYS A 343 14.70 -0.06 -5.21
CA CYS A 343 14.22 0.65 -4.03
C CYS A 343 15.36 1.39 -3.29
N ALA A 344 16.53 0.76 -3.16
CA ALA A 344 17.69 1.40 -2.54
C ALA A 344 18.18 2.62 -3.33
N ALA A 345 18.19 2.52 -4.66
CA ALA A 345 18.56 3.65 -5.51
C ALA A 345 17.56 4.81 -5.42
N ILE A 346 16.26 4.51 -5.43
CA ILE A 346 15.20 5.54 -5.28
C ILE A 346 15.26 6.17 -3.87
N ALA A 347 15.45 5.35 -2.83
CA ALA A 347 15.58 5.83 -1.45
C ALA A 347 16.84 6.68 -1.21
N ALA A 348 17.87 6.53 -2.04
CA ALA A 348 19.09 7.36 -2.02
C ALA A 348 18.88 8.74 -2.66
N MET A 349 17.77 8.96 -3.37
CA MET A 349 17.46 10.30 -3.91
C MET A 349 17.10 11.26 -2.77
N PRO A 350 17.72 12.44 -2.68
CA PRO A 350 17.33 13.47 -1.74
C PRO A 350 15.83 13.83 -1.89
N MET A 351 15.18 14.21 -0.80
CA MET A 351 13.74 14.50 -0.77
C MET A 351 13.30 15.57 -1.77
N ASP A 352 14.08 16.63 -1.94
CA ASP A 352 13.85 17.71 -2.89
C ASP A 352 13.87 17.22 -4.34
N ARG A 353 14.83 16.36 -4.68
CA ARG A 353 14.90 15.74 -6.02
C ARG A 353 13.74 14.77 -6.23
N ALA A 354 13.44 13.92 -5.25
CA ALA A 354 12.34 12.96 -5.33
C ALA A 354 10.97 13.68 -5.47
N MET A 355 10.81 14.84 -4.83
CA MET A 355 9.61 15.67 -4.94
C MET A 355 9.52 16.41 -6.28
N SER A 356 10.64 16.91 -6.79
CA SER A 356 10.67 17.71 -8.02
C SER A 356 10.55 16.87 -9.30
N ARG A 357 10.91 15.60 -9.24
CA ARG A 357 10.97 14.74 -10.41
C ARG A 357 10.64 13.27 -10.09
N ASP A 358 9.46 12.84 -10.53
CA ASP A 358 9.04 11.45 -10.38
C ASP A 358 9.95 10.50 -11.19
N TRP A 359 10.62 9.58 -10.50
CA TRP A 359 11.51 8.60 -11.14
C TRP A 359 10.79 7.77 -12.22
N ARG A 360 9.51 7.52 -12.05
CA ARG A 360 8.70 6.80 -13.05
C ARG A 360 8.56 7.59 -14.35
N GLU A 361 8.42 8.90 -14.26
CA GLU A 361 8.36 9.78 -15.44
C GLU A 361 9.73 9.82 -16.15
N ILE A 362 10.83 9.76 -15.39
CA ILE A 362 12.18 9.66 -15.96
C ILE A 362 12.32 8.39 -16.79
N VAL A 363 11.90 7.25 -16.24
CA VAL A 363 12.01 5.96 -16.92
C VAL A 363 11.00 5.84 -18.06
N LEU A 364 9.76 6.28 -17.85
CA LEU A 364 8.73 6.28 -18.90
C LEU A 364 9.11 7.18 -20.07
N GLY A 365 9.74 8.33 -19.83
CA GLY A 365 10.25 9.20 -20.90
C GLY A 365 11.26 8.53 -21.83
N GLN A 366 11.89 7.43 -21.37
CA GLN A 366 12.83 6.65 -22.17
C GLN A 366 12.24 5.35 -22.76
N LEU A 367 11.07 4.91 -22.25
CA LEU A 367 10.43 3.66 -22.66
C LEU A 367 9.13 3.86 -23.44
N ASP A 368 8.39 4.94 -23.17
CA ASP A 368 7.04 5.13 -23.73
C ASP A 368 7.06 5.86 -25.07
N ASP A 369 7.03 5.10 -26.13
CA ASP A 369 6.90 5.55 -27.53
C ASP A 369 5.46 5.39 -28.06
N THR A 370 4.50 5.04 -27.19
CA THR A 370 3.15 4.65 -27.61
C THR A 370 2.23 5.83 -27.94
N GLY A 371 2.53 7.02 -27.43
CA GLY A 371 1.67 8.21 -27.58
C GLY A 371 0.30 8.09 -26.85
N VAL A 372 0.09 7.04 -26.06
CA VAL A 372 -1.17 6.84 -25.33
C VAL A 372 -1.16 7.69 -24.06
N PRO A 373 -2.14 8.60 -23.85
CA PRO A 373 -2.19 9.43 -22.66
C PRO A 373 -2.42 8.60 -21.39
N PHE A 374 -2.21 9.21 -20.24
CA PHE A 374 -2.60 8.61 -18.95
C PHE A 374 -4.12 8.70 -18.74
N SER A 375 -4.65 7.89 -17.80
CA SER A 375 -6.04 7.98 -17.41
C SER A 375 -6.34 9.35 -16.78
N VAL A 376 -7.56 9.83 -17.00
CA VAL A 376 -8.04 11.07 -16.39
C VAL A 376 -8.36 10.85 -14.92
N ALA A 377 -8.30 11.93 -14.12
CA ALA A 377 -8.67 11.89 -12.72
C ALA A 377 -10.13 11.42 -12.53
N GLU A 378 -10.39 10.77 -11.38
CA GLU A 378 -11.74 10.25 -11.07
C GLU A 378 -12.85 11.31 -11.15
N GLY A 379 -12.54 12.56 -10.82
CA GLY A 379 -13.48 13.69 -10.89
C GLY A 379 -13.97 14.02 -12.30
N GLU A 380 -13.22 13.66 -13.33
CA GLU A 380 -13.57 13.87 -14.74
C GLU A 380 -14.37 12.70 -15.33
N MET A 381 -14.54 11.61 -14.57
CA MET A 381 -15.28 10.44 -15.01
C MET A 381 -16.76 10.56 -14.61
N LEU A 382 -17.61 9.90 -15.37
CA LEU A 382 -19.04 9.79 -15.00
C LEU A 382 -19.20 9.25 -13.57
N PRO A 383 -20.15 9.78 -12.78
CA PRO A 383 -20.46 9.26 -11.46
C PRO A 383 -20.69 7.74 -11.46
N ARG A 384 -20.24 7.06 -10.42
CA ARG A 384 -20.26 5.58 -10.33
C ARG A 384 -21.66 4.98 -10.55
N TRP A 385 -22.71 5.64 -10.12
CA TRP A 385 -24.09 5.18 -10.31
C TRP A 385 -24.57 5.27 -11.76
N MET A 386 -24.05 6.22 -12.55
CA MET A 386 -24.30 6.27 -14.00
C MET A 386 -23.51 5.22 -14.76
N ARG A 387 -22.27 4.92 -14.30
CA ARG A 387 -21.41 3.92 -14.95
C ARG A 387 -21.91 2.50 -14.75
N HIS A 388 -22.45 2.19 -13.55
CA HIS A 388 -22.89 0.84 -13.18
C HIS A 388 -24.13 0.87 -12.29
N PRO A 389 -25.31 1.27 -12.80
CA PRO A 389 -26.51 1.48 -12.00
C PRO A 389 -26.98 0.22 -11.25
N TRP A 390 -27.05 -0.92 -11.94
CA TRP A 390 -27.46 -2.19 -11.34
C TRP A 390 -26.49 -2.68 -10.26
N ARG A 391 -25.20 -2.49 -10.47
CA ARG A 391 -24.21 -2.85 -9.46
C ARG A 391 -24.34 -1.95 -8.22
N THR A 392 -24.61 -0.68 -8.40
CA THR A 392 -24.85 0.26 -7.31
C THR A 392 -26.06 -0.14 -6.48
N ILE A 393 -27.18 -0.50 -7.13
CA ILE A 393 -28.39 -0.99 -6.45
C ILE A 393 -28.12 -2.29 -5.69
N ARG A 394 -27.47 -3.26 -6.32
CA ARG A 394 -27.09 -4.53 -5.67
C ARG A 394 -26.15 -4.31 -4.48
N SER A 395 -25.18 -3.43 -4.61
CA SER A 395 -24.24 -3.09 -3.54
C SER A 395 -24.95 -2.43 -2.35
N ARG A 396 -25.93 -1.53 -2.60
CA ARG A 396 -26.74 -0.92 -1.53
C ARG A 396 -27.56 -1.98 -0.79
N GLY A 397 -28.22 -2.88 -1.50
CA GLY A 397 -28.95 -4.00 -0.91
C GLY A 397 -28.06 -4.97 -0.15
N GLY A 398 -26.88 -5.27 -0.67
CA GLY A 398 -25.85 -6.07 -0.02
C GLY A 398 -25.36 -5.45 1.28
N TRP A 399 -25.02 -4.16 1.26
CA TRP A 399 -24.64 -3.41 2.45
C TRP A 399 -25.73 -3.40 3.52
N ALA A 400 -26.98 -3.10 3.16
CA ALA A 400 -28.09 -3.11 4.10
C ALA A 400 -28.33 -4.48 4.74
N ARG A 401 -28.14 -5.58 3.98
CA ARG A 401 -28.20 -6.94 4.56
C ARG A 401 -27.05 -7.21 5.51
N PHE A 402 -25.82 -6.83 5.12
CA PHE A 402 -24.65 -6.95 5.96
C PHE A 402 -24.82 -6.25 7.29
N VAL A 403 -25.21 -4.97 7.28
CA VAL A 403 -25.44 -4.18 8.50
C VAL A 403 -26.49 -4.81 9.42
N ARG A 404 -27.59 -5.38 8.88
CA ARG A 404 -28.60 -6.06 9.69
C ARG A 404 -28.08 -7.33 10.39
N GLY A 405 -27.05 -7.95 9.89
CA GLY A 405 -26.42 -9.13 10.51
C GLY A 405 -25.32 -8.80 11.52
N LEU A 406 -24.97 -7.52 11.70
CA LEU A 406 -23.92 -7.12 12.63
C LEU A 406 -24.40 -7.08 14.08
N PRO A 407 -23.51 -7.33 15.07
CA PRO A 407 -23.74 -6.97 16.46
C PRO A 407 -24.09 -5.48 16.59
N GLU A 408 -24.95 -5.16 17.57
CA GLU A 408 -25.50 -3.79 17.70
C GLU A 408 -24.42 -2.68 17.76
N PRO A 409 -23.28 -2.82 18.49
CA PRO A 409 -22.21 -1.81 18.45
C PRO A 409 -21.70 -1.54 17.03
N LEU A 410 -21.45 -2.59 16.24
CA LEU A 410 -20.96 -2.47 14.86
C LEU A 410 -22.06 -1.96 13.91
N ALA A 411 -23.32 -2.30 14.15
CA ALA A 411 -24.45 -1.75 13.40
C ALA A 411 -24.61 -0.24 13.63
N ARG A 412 -24.35 0.25 14.85
CA ARG A 412 -24.30 1.70 15.14
C ARG A 412 -23.18 2.39 14.39
N LEU A 413 -21.98 1.79 14.37
CA LEU A 413 -20.85 2.30 13.59
C LEU A 413 -21.15 2.33 12.08
N ALA A 414 -21.87 1.34 11.56
CA ALA A 414 -22.29 1.34 10.16
C ALA A 414 -23.20 2.52 9.83
N ARG A 415 -24.07 2.93 10.75
CA ARG A 415 -24.89 4.14 10.59
C ARG A 415 -24.03 5.42 10.54
N VAL A 416 -23.05 5.54 11.43
CA VAL A 416 -22.09 6.66 11.39
C VAL A 416 -21.31 6.70 10.07
N ALA A 417 -20.86 5.53 9.58
CA ALA A 417 -20.17 5.42 8.29
C ALA A 417 -21.05 5.86 7.11
N ASP A 418 -22.37 5.61 7.19
CA ASP A 418 -23.32 5.97 6.14
C ASP A 418 -23.60 7.47 6.05
N GLU A 419 -23.34 8.21 7.11
CA GLU A 419 -23.47 9.68 7.12
C GLU A 419 -22.27 10.40 6.49
N GLY A 420 -21.16 9.70 6.30
CA GLY A 420 -19.98 10.21 5.59
C GLY A 420 -20.21 10.43 4.10
N THR A 421 -19.33 11.18 3.47
CA THR A 421 -19.37 11.46 2.02
C THR A 421 -18.06 11.08 1.32
N GLY A 422 -18.12 10.87 0.01
CA GLY A 422 -16.93 10.63 -0.83
C GLY A 422 -16.06 9.45 -0.37
N MET A 423 -14.77 9.63 -0.46
CA MET A 423 -13.75 8.60 -0.09
C MET A 423 -13.84 8.22 1.39
N ARG A 424 -14.07 9.18 2.29
CA ARG A 424 -14.18 8.91 3.74
C ARG A 424 -15.31 7.95 4.06
N ARG A 425 -16.47 8.09 3.42
CA ARG A 425 -17.56 7.11 3.55
C ARG A 425 -17.12 5.71 3.13
N THR A 426 -16.32 5.61 2.09
CA THR A 426 -15.81 4.30 1.62
C THR A 426 -14.89 3.67 2.66
N PHE A 427 -13.99 4.45 3.25
CA PHE A 427 -13.08 3.98 4.29
C PHE A 427 -13.81 3.67 5.62
N ASP A 428 -14.75 4.50 6.04
CA ASP A 428 -15.55 4.24 7.24
C ASP A 428 -16.35 2.93 7.11
N ARG A 429 -16.93 2.65 5.92
CA ARG A 429 -17.58 1.35 5.63
C ARG A 429 -16.58 0.19 5.60
N GLY A 430 -15.40 0.41 5.03
CA GLY A 430 -14.30 -0.57 5.07
C GLY A 430 -13.86 -0.88 6.51
N ALA A 431 -13.82 0.13 7.38
CA ALA A 431 -13.52 -0.04 8.79
C ALA A 431 -14.60 -0.88 9.52
N VAL A 432 -15.88 -0.68 9.22
CA VAL A 432 -16.95 -1.56 9.75
C VAL A 432 -16.73 -3.00 9.31
N GLY A 433 -16.40 -3.25 8.05
CA GLY A 433 -16.09 -4.59 7.54
C GLY A 433 -14.88 -5.22 8.26
N LEU A 434 -13.81 -4.44 8.43
CA LEU A 434 -12.60 -4.88 9.17
C LEU A 434 -12.95 -5.23 10.63
N LEU A 435 -13.67 -4.35 11.32
CA LEU A 435 -14.06 -4.59 12.70
C LEU A 435 -14.97 -5.82 12.83
N ALA A 436 -15.91 -6.02 11.92
CA ALA A 436 -16.77 -7.20 11.91
C ALA A 436 -15.97 -8.50 11.67
N ALA A 437 -15.01 -8.50 10.74
CA ALA A 437 -14.14 -9.64 10.49
C ALA A 437 -13.23 -9.92 11.70
N LEU A 438 -12.69 -8.89 12.32
CA LEU A 438 -11.84 -9.01 13.50
C LEU A 438 -12.65 -9.49 14.73
N ASP A 439 -13.86 -8.97 14.92
CA ASP A 439 -14.76 -9.46 16.00
C ASP A 439 -15.13 -10.92 15.82
N GLY A 440 -15.45 -11.34 14.59
CA GLY A 440 -15.66 -12.75 14.26
C GLY A 440 -14.46 -13.64 14.59
N ALA A 441 -13.24 -13.10 14.45
CA ALA A 441 -11.99 -13.83 14.69
C ALA A 441 -11.58 -13.88 16.17
N VAL A 442 -11.83 -12.82 16.96
CA VAL A 442 -11.33 -12.70 18.34
C VAL A 442 -12.41 -12.36 19.38
N GLY A 443 -13.64 -12.08 18.97
CA GLY A 443 -14.80 -11.92 19.84
C GLY A 443 -14.76 -10.71 20.78
N PHE A 444 -14.30 -9.54 20.35
CA PHE A 444 -14.13 -8.40 21.24
C PHE A 444 -15.46 -7.69 21.61
N THR A 445 -16.52 -7.81 20.80
CA THR A 445 -17.85 -7.25 21.13
C THR A 445 -18.64 -8.12 22.10
N ARG A 446 -18.21 -9.36 22.36
CA ARG A 446 -18.86 -10.32 23.26
C ARG A 446 -18.31 -10.27 24.69
N ARG A 447 -17.30 -9.46 24.92
CA ARG A 447 -16.64 -9.23 26.21
C ARG A 447 -17.11 -7.92 26.81
#